data_6fae6813366a5734cb1fffee15d99886
#
_entry.id   6fae6813366a5734cb1fffee15d99886
#
_cell.length_a   1.000
_cell.length_b   1.000
_cell.length_c   1.000
_cell.angle_alpha   90.00
_cell.angle_beta   90.00
_cell.angle_gamma   90.00
#
_symmetry.space_group_name_H-M   'P 1'
#
loop_
_entity.id
_entity.type
_entity.pdbx_description
1 polymer ?
#
loop_
_entity_poly.entity_id
_entity_poly.type
_entity_poly.pdbx_seq_one_letter_code
_entity_poly.pdbx_strand_id
1 'polypeptide(L)'
;SGILQQRHFEMIETDGATLRVVVEGEGPLVILLHGWPQCWYLWRHQIDPLVAAGYRVAVPDQRGYGGSSCPPEVSDYDIRKLTADVDAIRAALGYDTFQLIGHDWGCLVAWNTALLYEHTCTAVMGLSVPFWRISEAAVNPPGLDDRFWYIRYFQQPDVVERELDRDIERSLRTNFYGLGSDSPPGTWMTQLEHPASVGLLDALPAPGELGAWTTKEDLAYYVEQFSRHGFRGPTNWYRNLPSINALTPELEGKLISQPAAFAAGADDDVLLYDPDWRAPFEAGFRDLRFLEILDGAAHWLQVEKPAETTALMLRFLSEVA
;
A
#
# COMPACT_ATOMS: atom_id res chain seq x y z
N SER A 1 -13.41 -19.71 3.01
CA SER A 1 -14.64 -19.09 2.51
C SER A 1 -14.84 -19.36 1.02
N GLY A 2 -16.07 -19.29 0.53
CA GLY A 2 -16.40 -19.48 -0.88
C GLY A 2 -15.68 -18.47 -1.80
N ILE A 3 -15.43 -17.26 -1.31
CA ILE A 3 -14.70 -16.21 -2.07
C ILE A 3 -13.26 -16.63 -2.33
N LEU A 4 -12.56 -17.16 -1.31
CA LEU A 4 -11.18 -17.60 -1.44
C LEU A 4 -11.02 -18.79 -2.35
N GLN A 5 -11.99 -19.72 -2.32
CA GLN A 5 -12.00 -20.91 -3.16
C GLN A 5 -12.22 -20.59 -4.65
N GLN A 6 -12.76 -19.40 -4.96
CA GLN A 6 -13.05 -18.95 -6.32
C GLN A 6 -11.89 -18.21 -6.96
N ARG A 7 -10.82 -17.87 -6.20
CA ARG A 7 -9.68 -17.12 -6.74
C ARG A 7 -8.64 -18.07 -7.33
N HIS A 8 -8.11 -17.65 -8.48
CA HIS A 8 -6.99 -18.32 -9.10
C HIS A 8 -5.68 -17.66 -8.66
N PHE A 9 -4.82 -18.45 -8.04
CA PHE A 9 -3.50 -18.01 -7.58
C PHE A 9 -2.41 -18.56 -8.48
N GLU A 10 -1.44 -17.72 -8.84
CA GLU A 10 -0.22 -18.13 -9.51
C GLU A 10 0.98 -17.76 -8.64
N MET A 11 1.99 -18.63 -8.64
CA MET A 11 3.28 -18.36 -7.98
C MET A 11 4.23 -17.83 -9.05
N ILE A 12 4.67 -16.59 -8.87
CA ILE A 12 5.51 -15.91 -9.87
C ILE A 12 6.90 -15.65 -9.28
N GLU A 13 7.91 -16.17 -9.96
CA GLU A 13 9.31 -15.97 -9.60
C GLU A 13 9.75 -14.55 -9.97
N THR A 14 10.41 -13.88 -9.04
CA THR A 14 11.06 -12.59 -9.25
C THR A 14 12.52 -12.70 -8.81
N ASP A 15 13.26 -11.61 -8.91
CA ASP A 15 14.64 -11.60 -8.41
C ASP A 15 14.66 -11.64 -6.87
N GLY A 16 15.02 -12.79 -6.34
CA GLY A 16 15.16 -13.00 -4.90
C GLY A 16 13.86 -13.30 -4.15
N ALA A 17 12.74 -13.52 -4.86
CA ALA A 17 11.47 -13.86 -4.21
C ALA A 17 10.56 -14.65 -5.13
N THR A 18 9.58 -15.33 -4.53
CA THR A 18 8.42 -15.90 -5.23
C THR A 18 7.18 -15.21 -4.69
N LEU A 19 6.37 -14.62 -5.56
CA LEU A 19 5.16 -13.92 -5.18
C LEU A 19 3.94 -14.78 -5.45
N ARG A 20 3.02 -14.81 -4.48
CA ARG A 20 1.69 -15.36 -4.70
C ARG A 20 0.79 -14.26 -5.26
N VAL A 21 0.22 -14.47 -6.44
CA VAL A 21 -0.51 -13.46 -7.17
C VAL A 21 -1.89 -14.00 -7.54
N VAL A 22 -2.94 -13.26 -7.18
CA VAL A 22 -4.28 -13.53 -7.74
C VAL A 22 -4.28 -13.07 -9.18
N VAL A 23 -4.65 -13.95 -10.11
CA VAL A 23 -4.73 -13.61 -11.54
C VAL A 23 -6.11 -14.03 -12.05
N GLU A 24 -6.88 -13.06 -12.51
CA GLU A 24 -8.27 -13.26 -12.96
C GLU A 24 -8.54 -12.47 -14.23
N GLY A 25 -9.45 -12.98 -15.05
CA GLY A 25 -9.95 -12.27 -16.22
C GLY A 25 -9.06 -12.35 -17.44
N GLU A 26 -9.49 -11.65 -18.49
CA GLU A 26 -8.80 -11.52 -19.78
C GLU A 26 -8.88 -10.07 -20.24
N GLY A 27 -7.91 -9.64 -21.01
CA GLY A 27 -7.82 -8.29 -21.56
C GLY A 27 -6.54 -7.59 -21.16
N PRO A 28 -6.48 -6.24 -21.20
CA PRO A 28 -5.30 -5.50 -20.76
C PRO A 28 -4.98 -5.76 -19.29
N LEU A 29 -3.69 -5.84 -18.97
CA LEU A 29 -3.23 -6.17 -17.62
C LEU A 29 -3.29 -4.95 -16.70
N VAL A 30 -3.95 -5.12 -15.57
CA VAL A 30 -3.97 -4.17 -14.45
C VAL A 30 -3.38 -4.86 -13.22
N ILE A 31 -2.36 -4.26 -12.61
CA ILE A 31 -1.74 -4.77 -11.39
C ILE A 31 -2.18 -3.89 -10.21
N LEU A 32 -2.64 -4.53 -9.12
CA LEU A 32 -3.11 -3.84 -7.92
C LEU A 32 -2.15 -4.13 -6.77
N LEU A 33 -1.59 -3.09 -6.15
CA LEU A 33 -0.60 -3.20 -5.09
C LEU A 33 -1.16 -2.73 -3.76
N HIS A 34 -1.17 -3.61 -2.77
CA HIS A 34 -1.52 -3.26 -1.38
C HIS A 34 -0.35 -2.57 -0.67
N GLY A 35 -0.60 -2.12 0.56
CA GLY A 35 0.41 -1.55 1.44
C GLY A 35 0.45 -2.22 2.82
N TRP A 36 0.75 -1.43 3.85
CA TRP A 36 0.95 -1.90 5.21
C TRP A 36 -0.25 -1.62 6.12
N PRO A 37 -0.68 -2.55 6.96
CA PRO A 37 -0.37 -3.97 7.01
C PRO A 37 -1.47 -4.77 6.28
N GLN A 38 -1.26 -5.05 5.01
CA GLN A 38 -2.29 -5.62 4.15
C GLN A 38 -1.80 -6.87 3.39
N CYS A 39 -2.56 -7.31 2.44
CA CYS A 39 -2.25 -8.35 1.48
C CYS A 39 -3.20 -8.18 0.27
N TRP A 40 -3.15 -9.11 -0.70
CA TRP A 40 -4.03 -9.02 -1.87
C TRP A 40 -5.49 -8.82 -1.51
N TYR A 41 -5.92 -9.32 -0.35
CA TYR A 41 -7.31 -9.37 0.10
C TYR A 41 -7.95 -7.99 0.29
N LEU A 42 -7.15 -6.95 0.45
CA LEU A 42 -7.64 -5.56 0.48
C LEU A 42 -8.44 -5.22 -0.78
N TRP A 43 -8.06 -5.79 -1.92
CA TRP A 43 -8.65 -5.53 -3.22
C TRP A 43 -9.83 -6.44 -3.57
N ARG A 44 -10.33 -7.23 -2.63
CA ARG A 44 -11.34 -8.27 -2.86
C ARG A 44 -12.63 -7.78 -3.52
N HIS A 45 -13.00 -6.51 -3.31
CA HIS A 45 -14.20 -5.92 -3.90
C HIS A 45 -13.95 -5.31 -5.29
N GLN A 46 -12.72 -5.10 -5.70
CA GLN A 46 -12.38 -4.49 -6.98
C GLN A 46 -12.11 -5.52 -8.08
N ILE A 47 -11.71 -6.73 -7.72
CA ILE A 47 -11.28 -7.75 -8.69
C ILE A 47 -12.39 -8.07 -9.68
N ASP A 48 -13.56 -8.50 -9.20
CA ASP A 48 -14.66 -8.93 -10.08
C ASP A 48 -15.20 -7.79 -10.97
N PRO A 49 -15.40 -6.56 -10.45
CA PRO A 49 -15.80 -5.45 -11.32
C PRO A 49 -14.79 -5.13 -12.43
N LEU A 50 -13.49 -5.20 -12.16
CA LEU A 50 -12.46 -4.97 -13.16
C LEU A 50 -12.45 -6.08 -14.21
N VAL A 51 -12.59 -7.33 -13.79
CA VAL A 51 -12.71 -8.48 -14.70
C VAL A 51 -13.96 -8.31 -15.58
N ALA A 52 -15.09 -7.94 -15.01
CA ALA A 52 -16.33 -7.70 -15.75
C ALA A 52 -16.20 -6.56 -16.75
N ALA A 53 -15.34 -5.58 -16.48
CA ALA A 53 -15.06 -4.46 -17.37
C ALA A 53 -14.06 -4.81 -18.50
N GLY A 54 -13.55 -6.05 -18.54
CA GLY A 54 -12.69 -6.51 -19.62
C GLY A 54 -11.19 -6.43 -19.36
N TYR A 55 -10.78 -6.45 -18.10
CA TYR A 55 -9.36 -6.42 -17.72
C TYR A 55 -8.89 -7.76 -17.18
N ARG A 56 -7.62 -8.06 -17.40
CA ARG A 56 -6.92 -9.08 -16.66
C ARG A 56 -6.30 -8.43 -15.43
N VAL A 57 -6.62 -8.95 -14.27
CA VAL A 57 -6.26 -8.34 -12.99
C VAL A 57 -5.24 -9.23 -12.27
N ALA A 58 -4.10 -8.66 -11.88
CA ALA A 58 -3.08 -9.35 -11.11
C ALA A 58 -2.91 -8.63 -9.77
N VAL A 59 -3.08 -9.38 -8.67
CA VAL A 59 -3.08 -8.81 -7.32
C VAL A 59 -2.11 -9.61 -6.46
N PRO A 60 -0.86 -9.16 -6.31
CA PRO A 60 0.11 -9.91 -5.50
C PRO A 60 -0.10 -9.70 -4.02
N ASP A 61 0.25 -10.71 -3.22
CA ASP A 61 0.84 -10.47 -1.93
C ASP A 61 2.24 -9.95 -2.21
N GLN A 62 2.54 -8.74 -1.82
CA GLN A 62 3.87 -8.19 -2.08
C GLN A 62 4.93 -8.89 -1.22
N ARG A 63 6.20 -8.81 -1.61
CA ARG A 63 7.28 -9.51 -0.90
C ARG A 63 7.26 -9.18 0.59
N GLY A 64 7.35 -10.20 1.43
CA GLY A 64 7.24 -10.10 2.87
C GLY A 64 5.85 -10.37 3.42
N TYR A 65 4.84 -10.52 2.56
CA TYR A 65 3.43 -10.63 2.95
C TYR A 65 2.81 -11.96 2.52
N GLY A 66 1.92 -12.46 3.34
CA GLY A 66 1.00 -13.55 3.02
C GLY A 66 1.66 -14.79 2.45
N GLY A 67 1.25 -15.20 1.27
CA GLY A 67 1.75 -16.39 0.59
C GLY A 67 3.03 -16.19 -0.22
N SER A 68 3.59 -14.97 -0.22
CA SER A 68 4.83 -14.65 -0.92
C SER A 68 6.05 -14.89 -0.04
N SER A 69 7.24 -14.93 -0.65
CA SER A 69 8.50 -15.05 0.09
C SER A 69 8.70 -13.90 1.08
N CYS A 70 9.35 -14.21 2.20
CA CYS A 70 9.72 -13.23 3.21
C CYS A 70 11.23 -13.28 3.45
N PRO A 71 12.06 -12.71 2.52
CA PRO A 71 13.51 -12.67 2.70
C PRO A 71 13.87 -11.94 4.01
N PRO A 72 14.96 -12.32 4.70
CA PRO A 72 15.20 -11.82 6.05
C PRO A 72 15.89 -10.46 6.13
N GLU A 73 16.63 -10.06 5.09
CA GLU A 73 17.46 -8.87 5.15
C GLU A 73 16.69 -7.60 4.82
N VAL A 74 17.03 -6.49 5.46
CA VAL A 74 16.44 -5.18 5.14
C VAL A 74 16.61 -4.85 3.66
N SER A 75 17.81 -5.06 3.11
CA SER A 75 18.11 -4.77 1.71
C SER A 75 17.31 -5.60 0.70
N ASP A 76 16.69 -6.68 1.14
CA ASP A 76 15.79 -7.48 0.30
C ASP A 76 14.50 -6.72 -0.07
N TYR A 77 14.23 -5.61 0.59
CA TYR A 77 13.00 -4.81 0.42
C TYR A 77 13.29 -3.40 -0.10
N ASP A 78 14.41 -3.19 -0.77
CA ASP A 78 14.72 -1.88 -1.33
C ASP A 78 13.79 -1.55 -2.53
N ILE A 79 13.70 -0.28 -2.83
CA ILE A 79 12.74 0.20 -3.85
C ILE A 79 13.02 -0.38 -5.24
N ARG A 80 14.27 -0.71 -5.56
CA ARG A 80 14.59 -1.33 -6.85
C ARG A 80 14.03 -2.75 -6.95
N LYS A 81 14.11 -3.53 -5.87
CA LYS A 81 13.54 -4.88 -5.81
C LYS A 81 12.02 -4.83 -5.81
N LEU A 82 11.43 -3.92 -5.05
CA LEU A 82 9.96 -3.80 -4.99
C LEU A 82 9.35 -3.41 -6.33
N THR A 83 9.97 -2.49 -7.06
CA THR A 83 9.51 -2.09 -8.40
C THR A 83 9.79 -3.17 -9.45
N ALA A 84 10.92 -3.85 -9.35
CA ALA A 84 11.25 -4.97 -10.23
C ALA A 84 10.26 -6.13 -10.08
N ASP A 85 9.75 -6.38 -8.87
CA ASP A 85 8.71 -7.39 -8.63
C ASP A 85 7.46 -7.11 -9.47
N VAL A 86 7.07 -5.84 -9.58
CA VAL A 86 5.88 -5.45 -10.37
C VAL A 86 6.09 -5.77 -11.85
N ASP A 87 7.23 -5.36 -12.39
CA ASP A 87 7.54 -5.63 -13.80
C ASP A 87 7.73 -7.13 -14.08
N ALA A 88 8.23 -7.89 -13.11
CA ALA A 88 8.35 -9.35 -13.22
C ALA A 88 6.98 -10.04 -13.35
N ILE A 89 5.95 -9.53 -12.68
CA ILE A 89 4.57 -10.03 -12.84
C ILE A 89 4.12 -9.84 -14.29
N ARG A 90 4.33 -8.65 -14.85
CA ARG A 90 4.01 -8.37 -16.25
C ARG A 90 4.69 -9.37 -17.19
N ALA A 91 6.00 -9.53 -17.02
CA ALA A 91 6.79 -10.42 -17.87
C ALA A 91 6.34 -11.88 -17.77
N ALA A 92 6.10 -12.36 -16.55
CA ALA A 92 5.65 -13.74 -16.30
C ALA A 92 4.27 -14.02 -16.91
N LEU A 93 3.39 -13.01 -16.97
CA LEU A 93 2.07 -13.16 -17.58
C LEU A 93 2.08 -12.93 -19.10
N GLY A 94 3.22 -12.59 -19.67
CA GLY A 94 3.38 -12.49 -21.13
C GLY A 94 2.87 -11.18 -21.74
N TYR A 95 2.81 -10.09 -20.95
CA TYR A 95 2.35 -8.79 -21.42
C TYR A 95 3.51 -7.86 -21.77
N ASP A 96 3.36 -7.06 -22.83
CA ASP A 96 4.32 -6.01 -23.16
C ASP A 96 4.17 -4.79 -22.23
N THR A 97 2.95 -4.51 -21.80
CA THR A 97 2.63 -3.35 -20.97
C THR A 97 1.62 -3.69 -19.89
N PHE A 98 1.52 -2.81 -18.88
CA PHE A 98 0.53 -2.92 -17.81
C PHE A 98 0.11 -1.55 -17.30
N GLN A 99 -1.06 -1.50 -16.68
CA GLN A 99 -1.57 -0.37 -15.93
C GLN A 99 -1.46 -0.70 -14.44
N LEU A 100 -1.21 0.29 -13.61
CA LEU A 100 -0.83 0.07 -12.21
C LEU A 100 -1.67 0.92 -11.27
N ILE A 101 -2.19 0.29 -10.22
CA ILE A 101 -2.91 1.00 -9.16
C ILE A 101 -2.33 0.54 -7.82
N GLY A 102 -1.93 1.49 -6.98
CA GLY A 102 -1.35 1.21 -5.67
C GLY A 102 -2.05 1.92 -4.54
N HIS A 103 -1.96 1.35 -3.35
CA HIS A 103 -2.51 1.90 -2.10
C HIS A 103 -1.44 1.88 -1.02
N ASP A 104 -1.33 2.94 -0.20
CA ASP A 104 -0.38 3.04 0.91
C ASP A 104 1.06 2.86 0.40
N TRP A 105 1.83 1.92 0.94
CA TRP A 105 3.13 1.56 0.39
C TRP A 105 3.06 1.16 -1.08
N GLY A 106 1.93 0.61 -1.50
CA GLY A 106 1.69 0.33 -2.91
C GLY A 106 1.70 1.58 -3.78
N CYS A 107 1.37 2.77 -3.23
CA CYS A 107 1.56 4.05 -3.92
C CYS A 107 3.03 4.38 -4.13
N LEU A 108 3.86 4.23 -3.10
CA LEU A 108 5.30 4.47 -3.21
C LEU A 108 5.92 3.59 -4.29
N VAL A 109 5.54 2.31 -4.28
CA VAL A 109 5.99 1.38 -5.31
C VAL A 109 5.45 1.78 -6.68
N ALA A 110 4.17 2.15 -6.77
CA ALA A 110 3.54 2.53 -8.03
C ALA A 110 4.18 3.77 -8.65
N TRP A 111 4.39 4.84 -7.86
CA TRP A 111 5.04 6.05 -8.37
C TRP A 111 6.46 5.79 -8.86
N ASN A 112 7.24 5.03 -8.10
CA ASN A 112 8.61 4.68 -8.49
C ASN A 112 8.63 3.72 -9.69
N THR A 113 7.69 2.80 -9.77
CA THR A 113 7.55 1.91 -10.93
C THR A 113 7.26 2.70 -12.21
N ALA A 114 6.34 3.67 -12.13
CA ALA A 114 6.03 4.53 -13.27
C ALA A 114 7.27 5.29 -13.76
N LEU A 115 8.10 5.78 -12.82
CA LEU A 115 9.32 6.50 -13.16
C LEU A 115 10.43 5.59 -13.70
N LEU A 116 10.59 4.38 -13.14
CA LEU A 116 11.67 3.44 -13.51
C LEU A 116 11.33 2.58 -14.73
N TYR A 117 10.04 2.31 -14.98
CA TYR A 117 9.56 1.39 -16.01
C TYR A 117 8.61 2.09 -16.98
N GLU A 118 9.03 3.23 -17.52
CA GLU A 118 8.21 4.08 -18.40
C GLU A 118 7.70 3.36 -19.65
N HIS A 119 8.45 2.37 -20.15
CA HIS A 119 8.11 1.70 -21.40
C HIS A 119 7.12 0.55 -21.19
N THR A 120 7.02 0.03 -19.99
CA THR A 120 6.12 -1.09 -19.68
C THR A 120 4.92 -0.67 -18.84
N CYS A 121 5.08 0.27 -17.91
CA CYS A 121 3.98 0.87 -17.14
C CYS A 121 3.38 2.04 -17.93
N THR A 122 2.15 1.88 -18.42
CA THR A 122 1.52 2.83 -19.33
C THR A 122 0.56 3.80 -18.64
N ALA A 123 0.13 3.51 -17.42
CA ALA A 123 -0.75 4.37 -16.63
C ALA A 123 -0.58 4.04 -15.15
N VAL A 124 -0.75 5.02 -14.28
CA VAL A 124 -0.57 4.83 -12.84
C VAL A 124 -1.60 5.61 -12.04
N MET A 125 -2.24 4.92 -11.07
CA MET A 125 -3.15 5.54 -10.12
C MET A 125 -2.71 5.21 -8.70
N GLY A 126 -2.67 6.22 -7.84
CA GLY A 126 -2.42 6.05 -6.42
C GLY A 126 -3.64 6.30 -5.57
N LEU A 127 -3.78 5.51 -4.51
CA LEU A 127 -4.83 5.67 -3.51
C LEU A 127 -4.17 5.93 -2.15
N SER A 128 -4.52 7.04 -1.50
CA SER A 128 -4.09 7.41 -0.15
C SER A 128 -2.76 8.17 -0.07
N VAL A 129 -1.66 7.67 -0.62
CA VAL A 129 -0.33 8.26 -0.39
C VAL A 129 0.12 9.07 -1.60
N PRO A 130 0.24 10.41 -1.45
CA PRO A 130 0.53 11.30 -2.58
C PRO A 130 2.02 11.41 -2.93
N PHE A 131 2.93 10.87 -2.10
CA PHE A 131 4.36 11.09 -2.29
C PHE A 131 5.03 9.96 -3.07
N TRP A 132 5.92 10.32 -4.00
CA TRP A 132 6.82 9.38 -4.67
C TRP A 132 8.29 9.60 -4.31
N ARG A 133 8.68 10.80 -3.84
CA ARG A 133 10.01 11.10 -3.31
C ARG A 133 9.91 11.34 -1.81
N ILE A 134 10.82 10.75 -1.03
CA ILE A 134 10.75 10.77 0.43
C ILE A 134 11.78 11.76 0.97
N SER A 135 11.39 12.55 1.97
CA SER A 135 12.29 13.44 2.69
C SER A 135 12.69 12.82 4.04
N GLU A 136 13.80 13.29 4.59
CA GLU A 136 14.24 12.93 5.94
C GLU A 136 13.16 13.20 7.00
N ALA A 137 12.35 14.24 6.80
CA ALA A 137 11.27 14.60 7.71
C ALA A 137 10.18 13.53 7.80
N ALA A 138 10.05 12.63 6.82
CA ALA A 138 9.11 11.52 6.90
C ALA A 138 9.49 10.53 8.01
N VAL A 139 10.79 10.30 8.22
CA VAL A 139 11.32 9.40 9.24
C VAL A 139 11.51 10.14 10.57
N ASN A 140 12.06 11.34 10.53
CA ASN A 140 12.36 12.16 11.71
C ASN A 140 11.69 13.53 11.59
N PRO A 141 10.39 13.64 11.88
CA PRO A 141 9.68 14.92 11.81
C PRO A 141 10.31 15.95 12.76
N PRO A 142 10.58 17.18 12.29
CA PRO A 142 11.17 18.21 13.13
C PRO A 142 10.32 18.52 14.36
N GLY A 143 10.98 18.64 15.53
CA GLY A 143 10.32 19.00 16.79
C GLY A 143 9.57 17.88 17.49
N LEU A 144 9.66 16.64 16.99
CA LEU A 144 8.94 15.47 17.53
C LEU A 144 9.89 14.39 18.06
N ASP A 145 11.13 14.74 18.42
CA ASP A 145 12.15 13.77 18.84
C ASP A 145 11.78 13.01 20.11
N ASP A 146 11.02 13.66 21.00
CA ASP A 146 10.55 13.08 22.26
C ASP A 146 9.16 12.43 22.17
N ARG A 147 8.55 12.48 21.00
CA ARG A 147 7.21 11.94 20.77
C ARG A 147 7.27 10.64 19.99
N PHE A 148 6.26 9.79 20.21
CA PHE A 148 6.12 8.57 19.43
C PHE A 148 5.78 8.92 17.98
N TRP A 149 6.57 8.40 17.05
CA TRP A 149 6.27 8.46 15.62
C TRP A 149 6.57 7.10 15.00
N TYR A 150 5.56 6.46 14.43
CA TYR A 150 5.64 5.06 14.04
C TYR A 150 6.73 4.78 12.99
N ILE A 151 6.97 5.68 12.03
CA ILE A 151 7.98 5.47 10.99
C ILE A 151 9.38 5.43 11.62
N ARG A 152 9.68 6.31 12.57
CA ARG A 152 10.94 6.27 13.31
C ARG A 152 11.04 5.03 14.20
N TYR A 153 9.96 4.70 14.90
CA TYR A 153 9.89 3.48 15.73
C TYR A 153 10.18 2.23 14.89
N PHE A 154 9.66 2.16 13.67
CA PHE A 154 9.85 1.02 12.77
C PHE A 154 11.30 0.83 12.31
N GLN A 155 12.16 1.84 12.47
CA GLN A 155 13.57 1.69 12.14
C GLN A 155 14.34 0.76 13.09
N GLN A 156 13.77 0.43 14.26
CA GLN A 156 14.42 -0.38 15.29
C GLN A 156 14.26 -1.87 15.01
N PRO A 157 15.36 -2.59 14.63
CA PRO A 157 15.26 -4.04 14.38
C PRO A 157 14.90 -4.80 15.66
N ASP A 158 14.11 -5.85 15.50
CA ASP A 158 13.64 -6.76 16.54
C ASP A 158 12.68 -6.17 17.58
N VAL A 159 12.72 -4.89 17.85
CA VAL A 159 11.82 -4.21 18.81
C VAL A 159 10.37 -4.26 18.30
N VAL A 160 10.16 -3.86 17.05
CA VAL A 160 8.83 -3.82 16.43
C VAL A 160 8.27 -5.21 16.27
N GLU A 161 9.08 -6.14 15.79
CA GLU A 161 8.67 -7.53 15.60
C GLU A 161 8.22 -8.17 16.92
N ARG A 162 8.97 -7.98 18.00
CA ARG A 162 8.58 -8.50 19.32
C ARG A 162 7.24 -7.95 19.80
N GLU A 163 6.97 -6.68 19.55
CA GLU A 163 5.69 -6.10 19.93
C GLU A 163 4.55 -6.64 19.06
N LEU A 164 4.68 -6.53 17.75
CA LEU A 164 3.57 -6.80 16.84
C LEU A 164 3.28 -8.29 16.66
N ASP A 165 4.31 -9.14 16.69
CA ASP A 165 4.15 -10.59 16.54
C ASP A 165 3.56 -11.27 17.77
N ARG A 166 3.64 -10.63 18.93
CA ARG A 166 3.13 -11.21 20.19
C ARG A 166 1.63 -11.47 20.14
N ASP A 167 0.88 -10.59 19.50
CA ASP A 167 -0.57 -10.69 19.35
C ASP A 167 -0.94 -10.09 17.98
N ILE A 168 -0.92 -10.93 16.97
CA ILE A 168 -1.15 -10.53 15.57
C ILE A 168 -2.56 -9.95 15.39
N GLU A 169 -3.56 -10.57 15.99
CA GLU A 169 -4.93 -10.05 15.91
C GLU A 169 -5.04 -8.63 16.49
N ARG A 170 -4.46 -8.40 17.65
CA ARG A 170 -4.44 -7.07 18.27
C ARG A 170 -3.70 -6.07 17.40
N SER A 171 -2.56 -6.46 16.85
CA SER A 171 -1.77 -5.59 15.96
C SER A 171 -2.57 -5.16 14.74
N LEU A 172 -3.25 -6.09 14.09
CA LEU A 172 -4.07 -5.80 12.93
C LEU A 172 -5.30 -4.95 13.29
N ARG A 173 -6.03 -5.32 14.32
CA ARG A 173 -7.22 -4.56 14.75
C ARG A 173 -6.88 -3.14 15.14
N THR A 174 -5.80 -2.94 15.89
CA THR A 174 -5.37 -1.61 16.33
C THR A 174 -5.05 -0.71 15.13
N ASN A 175 -4.34 -1.23 14.14
CA ASN A 175 -3.97 -0.47 12.95
C ASN A 175 -5.18 -0.24 12.03
N PHE A 176 -6.00 -1.26 11.79
CA PHE A 176 -7.20 -1.12 10.96
C PHE A 176 -8.16 -0.09 11.56
N TYR A 177 -8.36 -0.13 12.87
CA TYR A 177 -9.21 0.83 13.57
C TYR A 177 -8.60 2.25 13.54
N GLY A 178 -7.32 2.38 13.90
CA GLY A 178 -6.66 3.68 14.00
C GLY A 178 -6.63 4.47 12.70
N LEU A 179 -6.49 3.77 11.57
CA LEU A 179 -6.44 4.37 10.23
C LEU A 179 -7.82 4.40 9.53
N GLY A 180 -8.79 3.68 10.05
CA GLY A 180 -10.07 3.47 9.36
C GLY A 180 -11.15 4.45 9.75
N SER A 181 -12.25 4.42 9.02
CA SER A 181 -13.44 5.28 9.24
C SER A 181 -14.25 4.88 10.47
N ASP A 182 -13.95 3.74 11.10
CA ASP A 182 -14.59 3.32 12.35
C ASP A 182 -14.14 4.13 13.56
N SER A 183 -12.96 4.74 13.48
CA SER A 183 -12.44 5.64 14.52
C SER A 183 -12.71 7.10 14.15
N PRO A 184 -12.75 8.00 15.16
CA PRO A 184 -12.84 9.43 14.86
C PRO A 184 -11.69 9.92 14.00
N PRO A 185 -11.91 10.88 13.08
CA PRO A 185 -10.82 11.47 12.30
C PRO A 185 -9.70 11.99 13.21
N GLY A 186 -8.45 11.77 12.84
CA GLY A 186 -7.29 12.16 13.63
C GLY A 186 -6.81 11.11 14.62
N THR A 187 -7.51 9.96 14.75
CA THR A 187 -7.15 8.92 15.72
C THR A 187 -5.73 8.40 15.52
N TRP A 188 -5.32 8.16 14.27
CA TRP A 188 -3.96 7.68 13.98
C TRP A 188 -2.90 8.66 14.46
N MET A 189 -3.14 9.97 14.33
CA MET A 189 -2.20 11.01 14.73
C MET A 189 -2.11 11.21 16.23
N THR A 190 -3.02 10.63 17.04
CA THR A 190 -2.92 10.67 18.51
C THR A 190 -1.68 9.96 19.03
N GLN A 191 -1.00 9.15 18.21
CA GLN A 191 0.29 8.58 18.57
C GLN A 191 1.32 9.65 18.98
N LEU A 192 1.23 10.85 18.43
CA LEU A 192 2.11 11.97 18.76
C LEU A 192 1.89 12.55 20.16
N GLU A 193 0.81 12.18 20.83
CA GLU A 193 0.53 12.59 22.20
C GLU A 193 1.28 11.74 23.23
N HIS A 194 1.93 10.67 22.78
CA HIS A 194 2.66 9.72 23.62
C HIS A 194 4.17 9.95 23.54
N PRO A 195 4.93 9.57 24.59
CA PRO A 195 6.37 9.67 24.55
C PRO A 195 6.99 8.64 23.60
N ALA A 196 8.17 8.94 23.09
CA ALA A 196 8.89 8.04 22.19
C ALA A 196 9.23 6.67 22.79
N SER A 197 9.16 6.53 24.11
CA SER A 197 9.52 5.31 24.83
C SER A 197 8.47 4.20 24.78
N VAL A 198 7.22 4.50 24.34
CA VAL A 198 6.17 3.47 24.25
C VAL A 198 6.26 2.70 22.93
N GLY A 199 5.54 1.58 22.84
CA GLY A 199 5.36 0.87 21.58
C GLY A 199 4.16 1.39 20.79
N LEU A 200 4.01 0.90 19.56
CA LEU A 200 2.94 1.33 18.66
C LEU A 200 1.54 1.07 19.24
N LEU A 201 1.34 -0.12 19.80
CA LEU A 201 0.02 -0.51 20.30
C LEU A 201 -0.39 0.27 21.54
N ASP A 202 0.58 0.79 22.31
CA ASP A 202 0.32 1.66 23.45
C ASP A 202 0.20 3.14 23.05
N ALA A 203 0.75 3.51 21.90
CA ALA A 203 0.65 4.87 21.35
C ALA A 203 -0.69 5.13 20.65
N LEU A 204 -1.46 4.10 20.36
CA LEU A 204 -2.75 4.18 19.70
C LEU A 204 -3.87 3.76 20.65
N PRO A 205 -5.09 4.27 20.46
CA PRO A 205 -6.24 3.81 21.23
C PRO A 205 -6.47 2.32 21.06
N ALA A 206 -6.97 1.65 22.09
CA ALA A 206 -7.46 0.29 21.97
C ALA A 206 -8.53 0.25 20.87
N PRO A 207 -8.53 -0.77 20.00
CA PRO A 207 -9.47 -0.83 18.90
C PRO A 207 -10.90 -1.00 19.41
N GLY A 208 -11.82 -0.19 18.88
CA GLY A 208 -13.24 -0.43 18.99
C GLY A 208 -13.67 -1.58 18.10
N GLU A 209 -14.97 -1.75 17.91
CA GLU A 209 -15.47 -2.71 16.93
C GLU A 209 -15.08 -2.25 15.53
N LEU A 210 -14.63 -3.20 14.72
CA LEU A 210 -14.41 -2.96 13.29
C LEU A 210 -15.77 -2.96 12.59
N GLY A 211 -15.92 -2.09 11.60
CA GLY A 211 -17.16 -1.92 10.88
C GLY A 211 -17.51 -3.10 9.97
N ALA A 212 -18.60 -2.92 9.22
CA ALA A 212 -19.09 -3.94 8.32
C ALA A 212 -18.09 -4.33 7.22
N TRP A 213 -17.08 -3.48 6.95
CA TRP A 213 -16.06 -3.74 5.96
C TRP A 213 -15.02 -4.78 6.40
N THR A 214 -14.97 -5.12 7.70
CA THR A 214 -14.08 -6.19 8.22
C THR A 214 -14.91 -7.16 9.06
N THR A 215 -15.34 -8.24 8.46
CA THR A 215 -16.07 -9.32 9.17
C THR A 215 -15.10 -10.14 10.02
N LYS A 216 -15.66 -11.03 10.85
CA LYS A 216 -14.86 -12.00 11.60
C LYS A 216 -14.04 -12.89 10.68
N GLU A 217 -14.63 -13.31 9.57
CA GLU A 217 -13.98 -14.14 8.56
C GLU A 217 -12.85 -13.38 7.87
N ASP A 218 -13.05 -12.11 7.54
CA ASP A 218 -12.02 -11.26 6.97
C ASP A 218 -10.83 -11.13 7.93
N LEU A 219 -11.10 -10.81 9.20
CA LEU A 219 -10.06 -10.68 10.21
C LEU A 219 -9.30 -12.00 10.41
N ALA A 220 -10.01 -13.12 10.47
CA ALA A 220 -9.39 -14.44 10.61
C ALA A 220 -8.45 -14.74 9.42
N TYR A 221 -8.85 -14.36 8.22
CA TYR A 221 -8.01 -14.50 7.03
C TYR A 221 -6.73 -13.65 7.16
N TYR A 222 -6.84 -12.39 7.55
CA TYR A 222 -5.68 -11.52 7.78
C TYR A 222 -4.74 -12.09 8.84
N VAL A 223 -5.28 -12.55 9.95
CA VAL A 223 -4.48 -13.16 11.04
C VAL A 223 -3.72 -14.37 10.52
N GLU A 224 -4.36 -15.24 9.74
CA GLU A 224 -3.70 -16.39 9.12
C GLU A 224 -2.55 -15.95 8.21
N GLN A 225 -2.77 -14.93 7.35
CA GLN A 225 -1.75 -14.45 6.44
C GLN A 225 -0.54 -13.87 7.18
N PHE A 226 -0.77 -13.04 8.19
CA PHE A 226 0.31 -12.44 8.98
C PHE A 226 0.99 -13.42 9.93
N SER A 227 0.32 -14.50 10.32
CA SER A 227 0.93 -15.55 11.15
C SER A 227 1.96 -16.38 10.39
N ARG A 228 1.97 -16.34 9.06
CA ARG A 228 2.94 -17.08 8.25
C ARG A 228 4.38 -16.58 8.45
N HIS A 229 4.57 -15.27 8.54
CA HIS A 229 5.90 -14.64 8.58
C HIS A 229 6.06 -13.58 9.67
N GLY A 230 4.98 -13.17 10.32
CA GLY A 230 5.00 -12.04 11.24
C GLY A 230 5.20 -10.70 10.52
N PHE A 231 5.70 -9.72 11.26
CA PHE A 231 5.82 -8.33 10.80
C PHE A 231 7.23 -7.93 10.34
N ARG A 232 8.20 -8.83 10.34
CA ARG A 232 9.58 -8.48 9.94
C ARG A 232 9.66 -7.98 8.50
N GLY A 233 9.14 -8.76 7.54
CA GLY A 233 9.11 -8.35 6.14
C GLY A 233 8.39 -7.03 5.93
N PRO A 234 7.14 -6.90 6.37
CA PRO A 234 6.39 -5.64 6.30
C PRO A 234 7.12 -4.44 6.92
N THR A 235 7.76 -4.63 8.08
CA THR A 235 8.51 -3.55 8.75
C THR A 235 9.80 -3.20 8.01
N ASN A 236 10.45 -4.17 7.37
CA ASN A 236 11.65 -3.93 6.57
C ASN A 236 11.41 -2.98 5.40
N TRP A 237 10.20 -2.88 4.89
CA TRP A 237 9.83 -1.87 3.90
C TRP A 237 10.12 -0.45 4.44
N TYR A 238 9.68 -0.15 5.66
CA TYR A 238 9.91 1.14 6.31
C TYR A 238 11.38 1.42 6.57
N ARG A 239 12.18 0.39 6.80
CA ARG A 239 13.62 0.50 7.03
C ARG A 239 14.38 0.89 5.76
N ASN A 240 13.73 0.81 4.61
CA ASN A 240 14.25 1.25 3.32
C ASN A 240 13.80 2.69 2.94
N LEU A 241 12.91 3.33 3.71
CA LEU A 241 12.52 4.71 3.42
C LEU A 241 13.72 5.67 3.32
N PRO A 242 14.67 5.64 4.26
CA PRO A 242 15.82 6.55 4.18
C PRO A 242 16.69 6.38 2.93
N SER A 243 16.67 5.20 2.31
CA SER A 243 17.54 4.89 1.17
C SER A 243 16.88 5.07 -0.20
N ILE A 244 15.59 5.31 -0.28
CA ILE A 244 14.86 5.35 -1.56
C ILE A 244 15.52 6.33 -2.54
N ASN A 245 15.74 7.56 -2.13
CA ASN A 245 16.28 8.59 -3.01
C ASN A 245 17.72 8.28 -3.43
N ALA A 246 18.54 7.80 -2.50
CA ALA A 246 19.95 7.47 -2.77
C ALA A 246 20.07 6.31 -3.76
N LEU A 247 19.16 5.33 -3.71
CA LEU A 247 19.14 4.20 -4.62
C LEU A 247 18.58 4.53 -6.00
N THR A 248 17.91 5.66 -6.15
CA THR A 248 17.29 6.09 -7.40
C THR A 248 17.69 7.53 -7.76
N PRO A 249 19.01 7.82 -7.86
CA PRO A 249 19.47 9.19 -8.11
C PRO A 249 19.02 9.72 -9.47
N GLU A 250 18.81 8.86 -10.45
CA GLU A 250 18.31 9.24 -11.78
C GLU A 250 16.89 9.78 -11.77
N LEU A 251 16.14 9.57 -10.70
CA LEU A 251 14.75 10.03 -10.58
C LEU A 251 14.60 11.44 -10.01
N GLU A 252 15.70 12.05 -9.56
CA GLU A 252 15.65 13.39 -8.99
C GLU A 252 15.13 14.40 -10.00
N GLY A 253 14.06 15.11 -9.65
CA GLY A 253 13.43 16.08 -10.55
C GLY A 253 12.64 15.50 -11.72
N LYS A 254 12.57 14.17 -11.85
CA LYS A 254 11.86 13.54 -12.95
C LYS A 254 10.34 13.55 -12.70
N LEU A 255 9.58 13.92 -13.71
CA LEU A 255 8.11 13.92 -13.66
C LEU A 255 7.56 12.59 -14.15
N ILE A 256 6.42 12.20 -13.59
CA ILE A 256 5.65 11.04 -14.10
C ILE A 256 5.00 11.46 -15.42
N SER A 257 5.38 10.80 -16.51
CA SER A 257 4.94 11.15 -17.85
C SER A 257 3.69 10.42 -18.30
N GLN A 258 3.39 9.27 -17.70
CA GLN A 258 2.20 8.50 -18.02
C GLN A 258 0.95 9.22 -17.53
N PRO A 259 -0.22 8.95 -18.14
CA PRO A 259 -1.48 9.34 -17.52
C PRO A 259 -1.57 8.82 -16.09
N ALA A 260 -1.97 9.68 -15.17
CA ALA A 260 -2.03 9.37 -13.76
C ALA A 260 -3.32 9.88 -13.12
N ALA A 261 -3.67 9.30 -11.98
CA ALA A 261 -4.78 9.76 -11.14
C ALA A 261 -4.48 9.49 -9.67
N PHE A 262 -5.20 10.17 -8.80
CA PHE A 262 -5.08 10.01 -7.36
C PHE A 262 -6.44 10.11 -6.70
N ALA A 263 -6.67 9.27 -5.69
CA ALA A 263 -7.82 9.39 -4.82
C ALA A 263 -7.43 9.06 -3.38
N ALA A 264 -8.12 9.67 -2.43
CA ALA A 264 -7.95 9.38 -1.00
C ALA A 264 -9.26 9.61 -0.26
N GLY A 265 -9.39 9.02 0.91
CA GLY A 265 -10.48 9.34 1.83
C GLY A 265 -10.24 10.70 2.48
N ALA A 266 -11.32 11.49 2.65
CA ALA A 266 -11.24 12.81 3.28
C ALA A 266 -10.70 12.72 4.72
N ASP A 267 -10.95 11.61 5.40
CA ASP A 267 -10.55 11.37 6.78
C ASP A 267 -9.29 10.49 6.89
N ASP A 268 -8.54 10.35 5.80
CA ASP A 268 -7.27 9.60 5.82
C ASP A 268 -6.19 10.44 6.50
N ASP A 269 -5.73 10.00 7.66
CA ASP A 269 -4.74 10.71 8.47
C ASP A 269 -3.37 10.83 7.77
N VAL A 270 -3.08 10.00 6.79
CA VAL A 270 -1.84 10.10 6.00
C VAL A 270 -1.74 11.46 5.32
N LEU A 271 -2.87 12.05 4.92
CA LEU A 271 -2.89 13.39 4.32
C LEU A 271 -2.51 14.49 5.32
N LEU A 272 -2.55 14.20 6.62
CA LEU A 272 -2.15 15.15 7.67
C LEU A 272 -0.64 15.19 7.92
N TYR A 273 0.13 14.27 7.31
CA TYR A 273 1.60 14.23 7.51
C TYR A 273 2.27 15.47 6.93
N ASP A 274 1.73 16.00 5.86
CA ASP A 274 2.17 17.26 5.25
C ASP A 274 0.93 18.05 4.81
N PRO A 275 0.53 19.10 5.54
CA PRO A 275 -0.64 19.90 5.18
C PRO A 275 -0.55 20.53 3.77
N ASP A 276 0.66 20.72 3.27
CA ASP A 276 0.92 21.37 1.98
C ASP A 276 1.24 20.36 0.85
N TRP A 277 0.81 19.11 1.01
CA TRP A 277 1.15 18.02 0.08
C TRP A 277 0.65 18.21 -1.35
N ARG A 278 -0.48 18.90 -1.51
CA ARG A 278 -1.24 18.88 -2.75
C ARG A 278 -0.50 19.55 -3.93
N ALA A 279 -0.03 20.77 -3.75
CA ALA A 279 0.62 21.51 -4.83
C ALA A 279 1.93 20.86 -5.29
N PRO A 280 2.86 20.46 -4.42
CA PRO A 280 4.07 19.73 -4.84
C PRO A 280 3.74 18.39 -5.51
N PHE A 281 2.73 17.68 -5.02
CA PHE A 281 2.29 16.42 -5.60
C PHE A 281 1.78 16.63 -7.04
N GLU A 282 0.85 17.56 -7.23
CA GLU A 282 0.29 17.87 -8.56
C GLU A 282 1.39 18.28 -9.56
N ALA A 283 2.40 18.99 -9.09
CA ALA A 283 3.53 19.43 -9.93
C ALA A 283 4.41 18.25 -10.40
N GLY A 284 4.29 17.08 -9.81
CA GLY A 284 5.07 15.88 -10.18
C GLY A 284 4.59 15.14 -11.42
N PHE A 285 3.50 15.58 -12.04
CA PHE A 285 2.86 14.87 -13.15
C PHE A 285 2.80 15.74 -14.40
N ARG A 286 3.00 15.11 -15.55
CA ARG A 286 2.71 15.73 -16.85
C ARG A 286 1.24 15.62 -17.24
N ASP A 287 0.57 14.59 -16.77
CA ASP A 287 -0.81 14.26 -17.19
C ASP A 287 -1.61 13.68 -16.01
N LEU A 288 -1.86 14.52 -15.02
CA LEU A 288 -2.73 14.15 -13.90
C LEU A 288 -4.18 14.35 -14.31
N ARG A 289 -4.89 13.24 -14.55
CA ARG A 289 -6.26 13.23 -15.07
C ARG A 289 -7.28 13.72 -14.04
N PHE A 290 -7.13 13.28 -12.79
CA PHE A 290 -7.98 13.76 -11.69
C PHE A 290 -7.32 13.49 -10.34
N LEU A 291 -7.79 14.22 -9.34
CA LEU A 291 -7.49 14.05 -7.93
C LEU A 291 -8.81 14.17 -7.18
N GLU A 292 -9.29 13.07 -6.62
CA GLU A 292 -10.58 13.00 -5.97
C GLU A 292 -10.43 12.66 -4.48
N ILE A 293 -11.14 13.41 -3.65
CA ILE A 293 -11.19 13.14 -2.20
C ILE A 293 -12.59 12.65 -1.88
N LEU A 294 -12.68 11.44 -1.32
CA LEU A 294 -13.96 10.80 -1.00
C LEU A 294 -14.41 11.14 0.41
N ASP A 295 -15.55 11.84 0.52
CA ASP A 295 -16.17 12.10 1.81
C ASP A 295 -16.63 10.80 2.46
N GLY A 296 -16.49 10.71 3.78
CA GLY A 296 -16.90 9.55 4.57
C GLY A 296 -15.97 8.34 4.47
N ALA A 297 -14.85 8.47 3.78
CA ALA A 297 -13.81 7.44 3.72
C ALA A 297 -12.57 7.90 4.47
N ALA A 298 -11.84 6.94 5.03
CA ALA A 298 -10.53 7.13 5.62
C ALA A 298 -9.49 6.32 4.83
N HIS A 299 -8.55 5.66 5.50
CA HIS A 299 -7.42 5.04 4.83
C HIS A 299 -7.80 3.81 3.98
N TRP A 300 -8.79 3.04 4.40
CA TRP A 300 -9.16 1.76 3.75
C TRP A 300 -10.28 1.93 2.73
N LEU A 301 -10.16 2.90 1.84
CA LEU A 301 -11.27 3.30 0.94
C LEU A 301 -11.79 2.14 0.06
N GLN A 302 -10.96 1.19 -0.33
CA GLN A 302 -11.37 0.04 -1.16
C GLN A 302 -12.47 -0.80 -0.50
N VAL A 303 -12.47 -0.86 0.82
CA VAL A 303 -13.41 -1.66 1.62
C VAL A 303 -14.40 -0.80 2.40
N GLU A 304 -14.05 0.46 2.70
CA GLU A 304 -14.97 1.41 3.35
C GLU A 304 -16.00 1.96 2.37
N LYS A 305 -15.57 2.24 1.15
CA LYS A 305 -16.39 2.78 0.05
C LYS A 305 -16.10 2.00 -1.23
N PRO A 306 -16.46 0.70 -1.27
CA PRO A 306 -16.05 -0.16 -2.38
C PRO A 306 -16.64 0.27 -3.72
N ALA A 307 -17.90 0.67 -3.77
CA ALA A 307 -18.56 1.05 -5.02
C ALA A 307 -17.95 2.34 -5.60
N GLU A 308 -17.75 3.36 -4.76
CA GLU A 308 -17.18 4.65 -5.15
C GLU A 308 -15.72 4.51 -5.57
N THR A 309 -14.95 3.72 -4.82
CA THR A 309 -13.53 3.47 -5.14
C THR A 309 -13.39 2.73 -6.46
N THR A 310 -14.19 1.68 -6.64
CA THR A 310 -14.22 0.92 -7.90
C THR A 310 -14.59 1.81 -9.09
N ALA A 311 -15.57 2.68 -8.92
CA ALA A 311 -15.99 3.62 -9.97
C ALA A 311 -14.86 4.56 -10.39
N LEU A 312 -14.09 5.09 -9.43
CA LEU A 312 -12.92 5.93 -9.74
C LEU A 312 -11.83 5.16 -10.49
N MET A 313 -11.58 3.93 -10.09
CA MET A 313 -10.61 3.07 -10.77
C MET A 313 -11.05 2.78 -12.22
N LEU A 314 -12.30 2.41 -12.43
CA LEU A 314 -12.86 2.17 -13.77
C LEU A 314 -12.87 3.44 -14.63
N ARG A 315 -13.21 4.59 -14.05
CA ARG A 315 -13.11 5.87 -14.74
C ARG A 315 -11.70 6.11 -15.27
N PHE A 316 -10.70 5.94 -14.41
CA PHE A 316 -9.30 6.13 -14.82
C PHE A 316 -8.91 5.17 -15.94
N LEU A 317 -9.16 3.87 -15.73
CA LEU A 317 -8.79 2.85 -16.71
C LEU A 317 -9.47 3.07 -18.08
N SER A 318 -10.72 3.52 -18.08
CA SER A 318 -11.42 3.81 -19.33
C SER A 318 -10.85 5.04 -20.07
N GLU A 319 -10.38 6.05 -19.33
CA GLU A 319 -9.78 7.26 -19.91
C GLU A 319 -8.41 7.00 -20.55
N VAL A 320 -7.71 5.95 -20.13
CA VAL A 320 -6.34 5.64 -20.59
C VAL A 320 -6.27 4.39 -21.46
N ALA A 321 -7.42 3.83 -21.78
CA ALA A 321 -7.52 2.66 -22.65
C ALA A 321 -7.08 2.95 -24.09
#